data_fdee6203b5de169b7542855e75bd93fb
#
_entry.id   fdee6203b5de169b7542855e75bd93fb
#
_cell.length_a   1.000
_cell.length_b   1.000
_cell.length_c   1.000
_cell.angle_alpha   90.00
_cell.angle_beta   90.00
_cell.angle_gamma   90.00
#
_symmetry.space_group_name_H-M   'P 1'
#
loop_
_entity.id
_entity.type
_entity.pdbx_description
1 polymer ?
#
loop_
_entity_poly.entity_id
_entity_poly.type
_entity_poly.pdbx_seq_one_letter_code
_entity_poly.pdbx_strand_id
1 'polypeptide(L)'
;MYYYEVALSNYPLEPLTYKSENKLNVYIQVEVKLRNRKEIGTVLKEVEEPSFKCIDVQEVLPFTLNKETVSIANFMAQYYFCSIGEALAQFVPASVNSTDVTVKNLSTQIKLSEKQQEAYEFCSKRSVSLIFGDTGSGKTEIYMKLFERMLSEGKRSIFLVPEISLTPQMQKRLEAHFGEHVALWHSKITKKKKEKILERIRSGEVFIIAGPRSALFLPIENLGLIVVDEEHDDSYKAGSRPRYHARDMALLMGAKQSVKVVLGSATPSLSSYEKFDTFRLRGGFYNSARRFVFQNSTDSITPEIEEAIDNVVESKKQALVFLPTRANFKYLYCDDCGHTHSCVFCSVGMSLHRHTNSVRCHYCGYTEPVPHVCSKCGSEILKTSRLGTAEVVRYFKEQKQNIRVAQFDKDTITTQKKLVTLLDTFNRGEIDLLVGTQMLSKGHDYHDISLSVILGIDNILGMADFRARERALSLVVQIAGRSGRSDDSNVIIQTSNSEFFAAYLDDYELFLKDELEFRKELYPPYKHFARILFAHAKVESARGDMEQMLQNLNSFKDVEVVGAGVAAIERIANKSRFYILLRAGKRTKLLSAISSTKTALAEVDIDPIDFV
;
A
#
# COMPACT_ATOMS: atom_id res chain seq x y z
N MET A 1 -10.45 -0.18 -46.24
CA MET A 1 -10.09 0.65 -45.10
C MET A 1 -10.95 0.21 -43.92
N TYR A 2 -10.35 0.00 -42.72
CA TYR A 2 -11.04 -0.41 -41.51
C TYR A 2 -10.89 0.69 -40.47
N TYR A 3 -11.90 0.88 -39.61
CA TYR A 3 -11.90 1.89 -38.56
C TYR A 3 -12.06 1.23 -37.19
N TYR A 4 -11.30 1.71 -36.20
CA TYR A 4 -11.25 1.11 -34.88
C TYR A 4 -11.32 2.14 -33.78
N GLU A 5 -12.09 1.85 -32.72
CA GLU A 5 -11.94 2.53 -31.44
C GLU A 5 -10.70 2.00 -30.71
N VAL A 6 -9.81 2.92 -30.35
CA VAL A 6 -8.53 2.64 -29.68
C VAL A 6 -8.48 3.39 -28.35
N ALA A 7 -8.28 2.65 -27.26
CA ALA A 7 -8.06 3.21 -25.93
C ALA A 7 -6.58 3.51 -25.73
N LEU A 8 -6.26 4.80 -25.56
CA LEU A 8 -4.88 5.24 -25.35
C LEU A 8 -4.39 4.94 -23.94
N SER A 9 -3.25 4.29 -23.80
CA SER A 9 -2.67 3.91 -22.50
C SER A 9 -2.29 5.12 -21.66
N ASN A 10 -2.71 5.15 -20.39
CA ASN A 10 -2.44 6.22 -19.41
C ASN A 10 -3.06 7.60 -19.73
N TYR A 11 -3.99 7.67 -20.63
CA TYR A 11 -4.70 8.91 -20.94
C TYR A 11 -6.12 8.89 -20.37
N PRO A 12 -6.57 9.96 -19.68
CA PRO A 12 -7.93 10.09 -19.17
C PRO A 12 -8.90 10.52 -20.28
N LEU A 13 -8.87 9.81 -21.40
CA LEU A 13 -9.67 10.09 -22.60
C LEU A 13 -10.59 8.92 -22.91
N GLU A 14 -11.76 9.23 -23.48
CA GLU A 14 -12.57 8.23 -24.15
C GLU A 14 -11.80 7.64 -25.35
N PRO A 15 -12.13 6.42 -25.79
CA PRO A 15 -11.49 5.80 -26.94
C PRO A 15 -11.59 6.71 -28.19
N LEU A 16 -10.49 6.80 -28.93
CA LEU A 16 -10.42 7.61 -30.17
C LEU A 16 -10.48 6.69 -31.39
N THR A 17 -11.02 7.22 -32.51
CA THR A 17 -11.12 6.46 -33.75
C THR A 17 -9.88 6.63 -34.61
N TYR A 18 -9.28 5.51 -35.02
CA TYR A 18 -8.16 5.40 -35.94
C TYR A 18 -8.50 4.47 -37.10
N LYS A 19 -7.82 4.62 -38.23
CA LYS A 19 -8.01 3.77 -39.42
C LYS A 19 -6.79 2.89 -39.71
N SER A 20 -7.02 1.78 -40.39
CA SER A 20 -5.99 0.85 -40.86
C SER A 20 -6.35 0.27 -42.22
N GLU A 21 -5.35 0.06 -43.06
CA GLU A 21 -5.54 -0.66 -44.34
C GLU A 21 -5.78 -2.15 -44.12
N ASN A 22 -5.13 -2.69 -43.08
CA ASN A 22 -5.24 -4.11 -42.71
C ASN A 22 -6.29 -4.31 -41.63
N LYS A 23 -6.95 -5.45 -41.66
CA LYS A 23 -7.85 -5.86 -40.59
C LYS A 23 -7.07 -6.19 -39.32
N LEU A 24 -7.42 -5.54 -38.21
CA LEU A 24 -6.79 -5.72 -36.90
C LEU A 24 -7.65 -6.61 -36.01
N ASN A 25 -6.96 -7.42 -35.20
CA ASN A 25 -7.64 -8.18 -34.15
C ASN A 25 -8.00 -7.24 -32.98
N VAL A 26 -9.16 -7.48 -32.35
CA VAL A 26 -9.53 -6.79 -31.12
C VAL A 26 -8.56 -7.13 -30.00
N TYR A 27 -8.31 -6.14 -29.14
CA TYR A 27 -7.41 -6.19 -27.99
C TYR A 27 -5.90 -6.26 -28.31
N ILE A 28 -5.54 -6.20 -29.61
CA ILE A 28 -4.14 -6.00 -30.00
C ILE A 28 -3.66 -4.60 -29.65
N GLN A 29 -2.39 -4.48 -29.30
CA GLN A 29 -1.78 -3.16 -29.10
C GLN A 29 -1.28 -2.57 -30.40
N VAL A 30 -1.44 -1.26 -30.50
CA VAL A 30 -1.04 -0.47 -31.67
C VAL A 30 -0.31 0.79 -31.24
N GLU A 31 0.66 1.22 -32.07
CA GLU A 31 1.23 2.56 -31.98
C GLU A 31 0.38 3.50 -32.83
N VAL A 32 -0.06 4.60 -32.25
CA VAL A 32 -0.86 5.62 -32.91
C VAL A 32 -0.31 7.02 -32.61
N LYS A 33 -0.70 8.02 -33.40
CA LYS A 33 -0.38 9.41 -33.10
C LYS A 33 -1.50 10.09 -32.33
N LEU A 34 -1.14 10.71 -31.19
CA LEU A 34 -1.98 11.67 -30.50
C LEU A 34 -1.33 13.05 -30.66
N ARG A 35 -1.95 13.94 -31.47
CA ARG A 35 -1.31 15.17 -31.93
C ARG A 35 0.01 14.84 -32.64
N ASN A 36 1.17 15.25 -32.10
CA ASN A 36 2.49 14.98 -32.68
C ASN A 36 3.32 13.96 -31.91
N ARG A 37 2.70 13.19 -30.99
CA ARG A 37 3.39 12.18 -30.16
C ARG A 37 2.93 10.79 -30.56
N LYS A 38 3.88 9.84 -30.53
CA LYS A 38 3.60 8.42 -30.66
C LYS A 38 3.14 7.88 -29.32
N GLU A 39 2.00 7.21 -29.30
CA GLU A 39 1.37 6.68 -28.10
C GLU A 39 0.93 5.24 -28.35
N ILE A 40 0.90 4.45 -27.28
CA ILE A 40 0.41 3.08 -27.33
C ILE A 40 -1.08 3.08 -27.02
N GLY A 41 -1.85 2.34 -27.79
CA GLY A 41 -3.26 2.12 -27.54
C GLY A 41 -3.65 0.65 -27.72
N THR A 42 -4.82 0.28 -27.22
CA THR A 42 -5.41 -1.05 -27.38
C THR A 42 -6.65 -0.93 -28.25
N VAL A 43 -6.75 -1.74 -29.31
CA VAL A 43 -7.93 -1.82 -30.17
C VAL A 43 -9.08 -2.44 -29.39
N LEU A 44 -10.22 -1.72 -29.28
CA LEU A 44 -11.38 -2.20 -28.53
C LEU A 44 -12.40 -2.90 -29.41
N LYS A 45 -12.73 -2.28 -30.53
CA LYS A 45 -13.71 -2.79 -31.51
C LYS A 45 -13.53 -2.14 -32.87
N GLU A 46 -14.01 -2.81 -33.90
CA GLU A 46 -14.21 -2.24 -35.23
C GLU A 46 -15.46 -1.35 -35.23
N VAL A 47 -15.42 -0.24 -35.95
CA VAL A 47 -16.55 0.71 -36.09
C VAL A 47 -16.75 1.08 -37.55
N GLU A 48 -17.92 1.63 -37.87
CA GLU A 48 -18.20 2.16 -39.20
C GLU A 48 -17.35 3.39 -39.49
N GLU A 49 -17.24 3.75 -40.77
CA GLU A 49 -16.52 4.94 -41.22
C GLU A 49 -17.13 6.19 -40.60
N PRO A 50 -16.39 6.95 -39.78
CA PRO A 50 -16.91 8.15 -39.17
C PRO A 50 -16.95 9.32 -40.17
N SER A 51 -17.78 10.31 -39.88
CA SER A 51 -17.92 11.53 -40.71
C SER A 51 -16.72 12.49 -40.65
N PHE A 52 -15.73 12.19 -39.82
CA PHE A 52 -14.50 12.99 -39.61
C PHE A 52 -13.25 12.26 -40.10
N LYS A 53 -12.19 13.03 -40.40
CA LYS A 53 -10.92 12.47 -40.88
C LYS A 53 -10.17 11.72 -39.74
N CYS A 54 -9.92 10.44 -39.94
CA CYS A 54 -9.14 9.60 -39.02
C CYS A 54 -7.65 9.57 -39.38
N ILE A 55 -6.83 9.42 -38.34
CA ILE A 55 -5.38 9.21 -38.43
C ILE A 55 -5.12 7.71 -38.57
N ASP A 56 -4.09 7.35 -39.34
CA ASP A 56 -3.68 5.97 -39.52
C ASP A 56 -3.01 5.38 -38.28
N VAL A 57 -3.26 4.10 -38.01
CA VAL A 57 -2.44 3.30 -37.11
C VAL A 57 -1.02 3.26 -37.67
N GLN A 58 -0.03 3.57 -36.85
CA GLN A 58 1.38 3.66 -37.30
C GLN A 58 2.04 2.29 -37.33
N GLU A 59 1.80 1.48 -36.31
CA GLU A 59 2.39 0.16 -36.16
C GLU A 59 1.48 -0.77 -35.36
N VAL A 60 1.43 -2.05 -35.72
CA VAL A 60 0.76 -3.11 -34.96
C VAL A 60 1.81 -3.81 -34.12
N LEU A 61 1.66 -3.76 -32.81
CA LEU A 61 2.60 -4.37 -31.87
C LEU A 61 2.31 -5.86 -31.69
N PRO A 62 3.32 -6.70 -31.41
CA PRO A 62 3.15 -8.14 -31.20
C PRO A 62 2.60 -8.48 -29.81
N PHE A 63 1.73 -7.64 -29.27
CA PHE A 63 1.16 -7.75 -27.93
C PHE A 63 -0.35 -7.67 -27.96
N THR A 64 -0.99 -8.52 -27.15
CA THR A 64 -2.46 -8.57 -27.05
C THR A 64 -2.90 -8.74 -25.61
N LEU A 65 -4.15 -8.37 -25.34
CA LEU A 65 -4.85 -8.66 -24.08
C LEU A 65 -5.94 -9.70 -24.36
N ASN A 66 -6.20 -10.56 -23.40
CA ASN A 66 -7.30 -11.51 -23.52
C ASN A 66 -8.64 -10.85 -23.08
N LYS A 67 -9.76 -11.50 -23.42
CA LYS A 67 -11.10 -11.01 -23.15
C LYS A 67 -11.38 -10.82 -21.65
N GLU A 68 -10.85 -11.72 -20.83
CA GLU A 68 -10.99 -11.71 -19.37
C GLU A 68 -10.30 -10.47 -18.79
N THR A 69 -9.06 -10.19 -19.21
CA THR A 69 -8.30 -8.99 -18.82
C THR A 69 -9.07 -7.71 -19.18
N VAL A 70 -9.59 -7.63 -20.41
CA VAL A 70 -10.39 -6.47 -20.84
C VAL A 70 -11.68 -6.35 -20.02
N SER A 71 -12.32 -7.46 -19.68
CA SER A 71 -13.51 -7.46 -18.78
C SER A 71 -13.17 -6.93 -17.37
N ILE A 72 -12.00 -7.27 -16.84
CA ILE A 72 -11.53 -6.76 -15.54
C ILE A 72 -11.18 -5.27 -15.64
N ALA A 73 -10.53 -4.86 -16.73
CA ALA A 73 -10.21 -3.45 -16.98
C ALA A 73 -11.48 -2.58 -17.13
N ASN A 74 -12.50 -3.08 -17.82
CA ASN A 74 -13.81 -2.41 -17.92
C ASN A 74 -14.47 -2.24 -16.56
N PHE A 75 -14.45 -3.28 -15.72
CA PHE A 75 -14.93 -3.15 -14.34
C PHE A 75 -14.13 -2.11 -13.58
N MET A 76 -12.79 -2.13 -13.69
CA MET A 76 -11.91 -1.14 -13.04
C MET A 76 -12.26 0.28 -13.48
N ALA A 77 -12.45 0.50 -14.78
CA ALA A 77 -12.80 1.81 -15.34
C ALA A 77 -14.12 2.34 -14.77
N GLN A 78 -15.16 1.51 -14.75
CA GLN A 78 -16.48 1.86 -14.24
C GLN A 78 -16.49 2.06 -12.72
N TYR A 79 -15.84 1.15 -11.98
CA TYR A 79 -15.87 1.16 -10.52
C TYR A 79 -15.02 2.29 -9.92
N TYR A 80 -13.82 2.53 -10.46
CA TYR A 80 -12.89 3.56 -9.96
C TYR A 80 -12.94 4.87 -10.75
N PHE A 81 -13.93 5.04 -11.63
CA PHE A 81 -14.18 6.26 -12.40
C PHE A 81 -12.94 6.76 -13.17
N CYS A 82 -12.24 5.85 -13.82
CA CYS A 82 -11.13 6.16 -14.71
C CYS A 82 -11.48 5.84 -16.17
N SER A 83 -10.67 6.29 -17.13
CA SER A 83 -10.83 5.87 -18.51
C SER A 83 -10.46 4.41 -18.72
N ILE A 84 -11.02 3.78 -19.75
CA ILE A 84 -10.63 2.41 -20.10
C ILE A 84 -9.14 2.31 -20.48
N GLY A 85 -8.56 3.38 -21.06
CA GLY A 85 -7.13 3.47 -21.36
C GLY A 85 -6.24 3.49 -20.11
N GLU A 86 -6.66 4.20 -19.04
CA GLU A 86 -5.98 4.18 -17.75
C GLU A 86 -6.07 2.80 -17.07
N ALA A 87 -7.22 2.14 -17.20
CA ALA A 87 -7.42 0.79 -16.63
C ALA A 87 -6.59 -0.27 -17.37
N LEU A 88 -6.63 -0.29 -18.71
CA LEU A 88 -5.86 -1.22 -19.53
C LEU A 88 -4.34 -1.05 -19.36
N ALA A 89 -3.89 0.17 -19.13
CA ALA A 89 -2.47 0.47 -18.90
C ALA A 89 -1.90 -0.15 -17.61
N GLN A 90 -2.75 -0.64 -16.69
CA GLN A 90 -2.27 -1.39 -15.52
C GLN A 90 -1.81 -2.80 -15.90
N PHE A 91 -2.37 -3.38 -16.96
CA PHE A 91 -2.11 -4.75 -17.38
C PHE A 91 -0.91 -4.82 -18.33
N VAL A 92 -0.02 -5.76 -18.08
CA VAL A 92 1.05 -6.08 -19.01
C VAL A 92 0.50 -7.05 -20.07
N PRO A 93 0.60 -6.74 -21.38
CA PRO A 93 0.05 -7.59 -22.41
C PRO A 93 0.86 -8.87 -22.59
N ALA A 94 0.17 -9.93 -23.02
CA ALA A 94 0.81 -11.18 -23.46
C ALA A 94 1.42 -11.03 -24.86
N SER A 95 2.38 -11.89 -25.20
CA SER A 95 2.85 -12.05 -26.59
C SER A 95 1.82 -12.85 -27.39
N VAL A 96 1.69 -12.54 -28.68
CA VAL A 96 0.81 -13.29 -29.60
C VAL A 96 1.23 -14.76 -29.75
N ASN A 97 2.50 -15.07 -29.46
CA ASN A 97 3.08 -16.43 -29.60
C ASN A 97 3.50 -16.97 -28.23
N SER A 98 2.56 -17.34 -27.36
CA SER A 98 2.86 -18.05 -26.10
C SER A 98 2.92 -19.56 -26.34
N THR A 99 3.88 -20.24 -25.68
CA THR A 99 4.03 -21.71 -25.72
C THR A 99 3.70 -22.31 -24.38
N ASP A 100 2.90 -23.40 -24.38
CA ASP A 100 2.62 -24.18 -23.17
C ASP A 100 3.86 -24.99 -22.74
N VAL A 101 4.24 -24.87 -21.48
CA VAL A 101 5.32 -25.65 -20.88
C VAL A 101 4.77 -26.63 -19.85
N THR A 102 5.16 -27.89 -19.99
CA THR A 102 4.86 -28.97 -19.02
C THR A 102 5.82 -28.94 -17.84
N VAL A 103 5.28 -29.04 -16.63
CA VAL A 103 6.02 -28.98 -15.37
C VAL A 103 6.61 -30.32 -14.99
N LYS A 104 7.86 -30.34 -14.51
CA LYS A 104 8.42 -31.47 -13.75
C LYS A 104 7.95 -31.40 -12.29
N ASN A 105 7.56 -32.53 -11.73
CA ASN A 105 7.17 -32.64 -10.32
C ASN A 105 8.28 -32.13 -9.41
N LEU A 106 8.05 -31.01 -8.74
CA LEU A 106 8.85 -30.51 -7.62
C LEU A 106 8.17 -30.91 -6.32
N SER A 107 8.83 -31.70 -5.50
CA SER A 107 8.39 -31.92 -4.12
C SER A 107 9.19 -31.02 -3.20
N THR A 108 8.51 -30.19 -2.42
CA THR A 108 9.16 -29.41 -1.36
C THR A 108 9.14 -30.21 -0.06
N GLN A 109 10.15 -30.01 0.80
CA GLN A 109 10.23 -30.66 2.11
C GLN A 109 9.48 -29.86 3.19
N ILE A 110 8.46 -29.07 2.84
CA ILE A 110 7.71 -28.26 3.79
C ILE A 110 6.85 -29.16 4.65
N LYS A 111 7.17 -29.23 5.94
CA LYS A 111 6.38 -29.92 6.96
C LYS A 111 5.55 -28.90 7.71
N LEU A 112 4.23 -29.09 7.70
CA LEU A 112 3.30 -28.28 8.47
C LEU A 112 3.10 -28.87 9.87
N SER A 113 2.95 -28.02 10.88
CA SER A 113 2.42 -28.44 12.17
C SER A 113 0.94 -28.82 12.03
N GLU A 114 0.38 -29.49 13.04
CA GLU A 114 -1.03 -29.90 13.03
C GLU A 114 -1.97 -28.70 12.76
N LYS A 115 -1.81 -27.59 13.48
CA LYS A 115 -2.60 -26.38 13.28
C LYS A 115 -2.41 -25.73 11.89
N GLN A 116 -1.19 -25.77 11.36
CA GLN A 116 -0.91 -25.28 10.01
C GLN A 116 -1.55 -26.18 8.94
N GLN A 117 -1.58 -27.49 9.19
CA GLN A 117 -2.25 -28.44 8.31
C GLN A 117 -3.78 -28.20 8.28
N GLU A 118 -4.40 -27.95 9.43
CA GLU A 118 -5.80 -27.56 9.51
C GLU A 118 -6.08 -26.28 8.73
N ALA A 119 -5.22 -25.25 8.87
CA ALA A 119 -5.33 -24.00 8.12
C ALA A 119 -5.16 -24.19 6.61
N TYR A 120 -4.23 -25.05 6.19
CA TYR A 120 -4.04 -25.44 4.79
C TYR A 120 -5.29 -26.11 4.22
N GLU A 121 -5.89 -27.06 4.95
CA GLU A 121 -7.12 -27.74 4.54
C GLU A 121 -8.30 -26.79 4.48
N PHE A 122 -8.42 -25.87 5.44
CA PHE A 122 -9.42 -24.81 5.47
C PHE A 122 -9.37 -23.96 4.20
N CYS A 123 -8.15 -23.47 3.83
CA CYS A 123 -7.95 -22.70 2.61
C CYS A 123 -8.18 -23.52 1.35
N SER A 124 -7.82 -24.81 1.37
CA SER A 124 -7.97 -25.70 0.23
C SER A 124 -9.42 -25.95 -0.18
N LYS A 125 -10.34 -25.89 0.77
CA LYS A 125 -11.78 -26.15 0.57
C LYS A 125 -12.58 -24.91 0.15
N ARG A 126 -12.01 -23.70 0.18
CA ARG A 126 -12.71 -22.43 -0.04
C ARG A 126 -12.19 -21.69 -1.27
N SER A 127 -13.06 -20.91 -1.91
CA SER A 127 -12.68 -20.00 -2.98
C SER A 127 -11.95 -18.76 -2.44
N VAL A 128 -12.45 -18.22 -1.31
CA VAL A 128 -11.82 -17.13 -0.56
C VAL A 128 -11.71 -17.53 0.90
N SER A 129 -10.57 -17.26 1.53
CA SER A 129 -10.34 -17.52 2.94
C SER A 129 -9.42 -16.46 3.55
N LEU A 130 -9.59 -16.21 4.85
CA LEU A 130 -8.72 -15.34 5.64
C LEU A 130 -7.95 -16.19 6.67
N ILE A 131 -6.63 -16.12 6.65
CA ILE A 131 -5.78 -16.65 7.72
C ILE A 131 -5.45 -15.51 8.69
N PHE A 132 -6.12 -15.51 9.82
CA PHE A 132 -5.80 -14.63 10.94
C PHE A 132 -4.78 -15.33 11.84
N GLY A 133 -3.50 -15.13 11.57
CA GLY A 133 -2.42 -15.81 12.26
C GLY A 133 -1.53 -14.83 13.01
N ASP A 134 -1.20 -15.13 14.26
CA ASP A 134 -0.28 -14.33 15.06
C ASP A 134 1.06 -14.12 14.35
N THR A 135 1.81 -13.10 14.74
CA THR A 135 3.16 -12.90 14.21
C THR A 135 4.03 -14.12 14.58
N GLY A 136 4.70 -14.70 13.58
CA GLY A 136 5.50 -15.92 13.78
C GLY A 136 4.70 -17.22 13.85
N SER A 137 3.39 -17.23 13.57
CA SER A 137 2.56 -18.45 13.54
C SER A 137 2.83 -19.37 12.35
N GLY A 138 3.64 -18.94 11.38
CA GLY A 138 3.98 -19.73 10.21
C GLY A 138 2.97 -19.65 9.08
N LYS A 139 2.30 -18.51 8.90
CA LYS A 139 1.45 -18.25 7.72
C LYS A 139 2.16 -18.53 6.39
N THR A 140 3.43 -18.16 6.31
CA THR A 140 4.24 -18.32 5.09
C THR A 140 4.42 -19.78 4.70
N GLU A 141 4.57 -20.71 5.65
CA GLU A 141 4.64 -22.14 5.42
C GLU A 141 3.36 -22.66 4.75
N ILE A 142 2.21 -22.19 5.21
CA ILE A 142 0.90 -22.53 4.63
C ILE A 142 0.83 -22.05 3.19
N TYR A 143 1.27 -20.80 2.92
CA TYR A 143 1.29 -20.26 1.54
C TYR A 143 2.21 -21.08 0.63
N MET A 144 3.42 -21.43 1.10
CA MET A 144 4.35 -22.26 0.34
C MET A 144 3.76 -23.64 0.03
N LYS A 145 3.02 -24.25 0.97
CA LYS A 145 2.35 -25.54 0.73
C LYS A 145 1.20 -25.41 -0.29
N LEU A 146 0.50 -24.28 -0.29
CA LEU A 146 -0.50 -23.99 -1.32
C LEU A 146 0.15 -23.76 -2.69
N PHE A 147 1.30 -23.09 -2.78
CA PHE A 147 2.06 -22.92 -4.01
C PHE A 147 2.55 -24.27 -4.56
N GLU A 148 3.07 -25.15 -3.70
CA GLU A 148 3.48 -26.51 -4.06
C GLU A 148 2.32 -27.29 -4.71
N ARG A 149 1.13 -27.20 -4.11
CA ARG A 149 -0.07 -27.83 -4.68
C ARG A 149 -0.43 -27.25 -6.05
N MET A 150 -0.43 -25.92 -6.19
CA MET A 150 -0.73 -25.29 -7.49
C MET A 150 0.28 -25.72 -8.55
N LEU A 151 1.55 -25.75 -8.19
CA LEU A 151 2.62 -26.22 -9.07
C LEU A 151 2.37 -27.67 -9.52
N SER A 152 2.01 -28.57 -8.60
CA SER A 152 1.70 -29.98 -8.92
C SER A 152 0.46 -30.14 -9.82
N GLU A 153 -0.47 -29.20 -9.77
CA GLU A 153 -1.66 -29.12 -10.63
C GLU A 153 -1.36 -28.43 -11.98
N GLY A 154 -0.11 -28.00 -12.23
CA GLY A 154 0.28 -27.23 -13.42
C GLY A 154 -0.27 -25.80 -13.43
N LYS A 155 -0.73 -25.30 -12.29
CA LYS A 155 -1.29 -23.96 -12.14
C LYS A 155 -0.27 -22.98 -11.58
N ARG A 156 -0.47 -21.71 -11.89
CA ARG A 156 0.40 -20.63 -11.44
C ARG A 156 -0.18 -19.91 -10.24
N SER A 157 0.68 -19.22 -9.49
CA SER A 157 0.31 -18.51 -8.28
C SER A 157 0.86 -17.08 -8.28
N ILE A 158 0.08 -16.15 -7.76
CA ILE A 158 0.52 -14.80 -7.42
C ILE A 158 0.64 -14.70 -5.90
N PHE A 159 1.76 -14.18 -5.44
CA PHE A 159 2.00 -13.84 -4.05
C PHE A 159 2.12 -12.33 -3.90
N LEU A 160 1.05 -11.67 -3.49
CA LEU A 160 1.05 -10.24 -3.22
C LEU A 160 1.59 -10.00 -1.82
N VAL A 161 2.58 -9.13 -1.75
CA VAL A 161 3.17 -8.64 -0.51
C VAL A 161 3.32 -7.13 -0.57
N PRO A 162 3.24 -6.39 0.56
CA PRO A 162 3.57 -4.98 0.57
C PRO A 162 4.98 -4.74 0.02
N GLU A 163 5.18 -3.66 -0.74
CA GLU A 163 6.46 -3.41 -1.46
C GLU A 163 7.69 -3.46 -0.53
N ILE A 164 7.53 -3.06 0.73
CA ILE A 164 8.59 -3.07 1.74
C ILE A 164 8.83 -4.49 2.30
N SER A 165 7.82 -5.36 2.27
CA SER A 165 7.90 -6.73 2.79
C SER A 165 8.54 -7.73 1.82
N LEU A 166 8.76 -7.33 0.55
CA LEU A 166 9.50 -8.15 -0.41
C LEU A 166 11.00 -8.10 -0.09
N THR A 167 11.37 -8.76 0.99
CA THR A 167 12.73 -8.74 1.51
C THR A 167 13.61 -9.76 0.79
N PRO A 168 14.95 -9.57 0.80
CA PRO A 168 15.88 -10.59 0.33
C PRO A 168 15.73 -11.93 1.05
N GLN A 169 15.31 -11.91 2.31
CA GLN A 169 15.04 -13.13 3.09
C GLN A 169 13.85 -13.90 2.51
N MET A 170 12.74 -13.22 2.21
CA MET A 170 11.57 -13.82 1.56
C MET A 170 11.95 -14.37 0.18
N GLN A 171 12.74 -13.61 -0.59
CA GLN A 171 13.25 -14.07 -1.89
C GLN A 171 14.05 -15.36 -1.75
N LYS A 172 15.08 -15.37 -0.89
CA LYS A 172 15.92 -16.56 -0.65
C LYS A 172 15.07 -17.76 -0.22
N ARG A 173 14.07 -17.53 0.61
CA ARG A 173 13.17 -18.57 1.09
C ARG A 173 12.31 -19.17 -0.04
N LEU A 174 11.72 -18.35 -0.88
CA LEU A 174 10.98 -18.82 -2.06
C LEU A 174 11.90 -19.54 -3.04
N GLU A 175 13.07 -19.00 -3.35
CA GLU A 175 14.04 -19.59 -4.27
C GLU A 175 14.61 -20.92 -3.73
N ALA A 176 14.80 -21.04 -2.41
CA ALA A 176 15.25 -22.28 -1.79
C ALA A 176 14.24 -23.45 -1.96
N HIS A 177 12.94 -23.15 -1.97
CA HIS A 177 11.89 -24.17 -2.12
C HIS A 177 11.50 -24.42 -3.58
N PHE A 178 11.46 -23.39 -4.41
CA PHE A 178 10.90 -23.46 -5.76
C PHE A 178 11.91 -23.16 -6.87
N GLY A 179 13.16 -22.84 -6.53
CA GLY A 179 14.24 -22.64 -7.49
C GLY A 179 13.92 -21.60 -8.56
N GLU A 180 14.13 -21.98 -9.80
CA GLU A 180 13.92 -21.11 -10.97
C GLU A 180 12.45 -20.79 -11.27
N HIS A 181 11.51 -21.49 -10.65
CA HIS A 181 10.07 -21.28 -10.89
C HIS A 181 9.49 -20.05 -10.19
N VAL A 182 10.33 -19.28 -9.50
CA VAL A 182 9.95 -18.02 -8.84
C VAL A 182 10.41 -16.82 -9.65
N ALA A 183 9.56 -15.81 -9.77
CA ALA A 183 9.93 -14.49 -10.23
C ALA A 183 9.53 -13.43 -9.21
N LEU A 184 10.44 -12.48 -8.96
CA LEU A 184 10.15 -11.31 -8.15
C LEU A 184 9.88 -10.12 -9.05
N TRP A 185 8.76 -9.45 -8.81
CA TRP A 185 8.34 -8.28 -9.57
C TRP A 185 8.17 -7.08 -8.64
N HIS A 186 8.89 -5.98 -8.90
CA HIS A 186 8.73 -4.73 -8.14
C HIS A 186 9.22 -3.50 -8.94
N SER A 187 8.91 -2.30 -8.47
CA SER A 187 9.20 -1.04 -9.15
C SER A 187 10.70 -0.77 -9.36
N LYS A 188 11.54 -1.26 -8.43
CA LYS A 188 13.00 -0.98 -8.40
C LYS A 188 13.85 -1.86 -9.33
N ILE A 189 13.28 -2.87 -10.02
CA ILE A 189 14.03 -3.65 -11.01
C ILE A 189 14.22 -2.89 -12.31
N THR A 190 15.41 -3.05 -12.92
CA THR A 190 15.74 -2.39 -14.19
C THR A 190 14.83 -2.86 -15.33
N LYS A 191 14.66 -2.02 -16.36
CA LYS A 191 13.86 -2.34 -17.54
C LYS A 191 14.28 -3.67 -18.17
N LYS A 192 15.59 -3.88 -18.39
CA LYS A 192 16.14 -5.13 -18.93
C LYS A 192 15.81 -6.36 -18.09
N LYS A 193 15.84 -6.25 -16.75
CA LYS A 193 15.47 -7.36 -15.86
C LYS A 193 13.97 -7.62 -15.90
N LYS A 194 13.13 -6.58 -16.03
CA LYS A 194 11.68 -6.73 -16.22
C LYS A 194 11.37 -7.49 -17.52
N GLU A 195 12.00 -7.12 -18.62
CA GLU A 195 11.84 -7.79 -19.91
C GLU A 195 12.18 -9.28 -19.81
N LYS A 196 13.33 -9.62 -19.20
CA LYS A 196 13.72 -11.01 -18.96
C LYS A 196 12.72 -11.79 -18.10
N ILE A 197 12.15 -11.15 -17.06
CA ILE A 197 11.10 -11.78 -16.23
C ILE A 197 9.85 -12.03 -17.08
N LEU A 198 9.43 -11.07 -17.89
CA LEU A 198 8.26 -11.20 -18.75
C LEU A 198 8.45 -12.32 -19.80
N GLU A 199 9.65 -12.44 -20.38
CA GLU A 199 9.99 -13.56 -21.27
C GLU A 199 9.82 -14.90 -20.56
N ARG A 200 10.35 -15.04 -19.35
CA ARG A 200 10.23 -16.27 -18.54
C ARG A 200 8.79 -16.57 -18.10
N ILE A 201 7.96 -15.55 -17.86
CA ILE A 201 6.53 -15.74 -17.61
C ILE A 201 5.83 -16.25 -18.87
N ARG A 202 6.12 -15.67 -20.03
CA ARG A 202 5.53 -16.04 -21.32
C ARG A 202 5.99 -17.42 -21.80
N SER A 203 7.24 -17.81 -21.54
CA SER A 203 7.76 -19.15 -21.86
C SER A 203 7.23 -20.23 -20.91
N GLY A 204 6.49 -19.87 -19.86
CA GLY A 204 5.93 -20.82 -18.92
C GLY A 204 6.89 -21.32 -17.83
N GLU A 205 8.11 -20.80 -17.75
CA GLU A 205 9.12 -21.20 -16.76
C GLU A 205 8.76 -20.77 -15.33
N VAL A 206 8.00 -19.67 -15.19
CA VAL A 206 7.65 -19.08 -13.90
C VAL A 206 6.26 -19.56 -13.46
N PHE A 207 6.18 -20.13 -12.25
CA PHE A 207 4.95 -20.60 -11.63
C PHE A 207 4.50 -19.76 -10.45
N ILE A 208 5.44 -19.12 -9.76
CA ILE A 208 5.15 -18.25 -8.60
C ILE A 208 5.69 -16.87 -8.88
N ILE A 209 4.80 -15.88 -8.85
CA ILE A 209 5.18 -14.49 -9.03
C ILE A 209 4.92 -13.77 -7.71
N ALA A 210 5.99 -13.32 -7.07
CA ALA A 210 5.92 -12.55 -5.82
C ALA A 210 6.17 -11.07 -6.09
N GLY A 211 5.32 -10.21 -5.54
CA GLY A 211 5.49 -8.77 -5.72
C GLY A 211 4.40 -7.92 -5.07
N PRO A 212 4.54 -6.59 -5.16
CA PRO A 212 3.52 -5.66 -4.70
C PRO A 212 2.33 -5.64 -5.68
N ARG A 213 1.39 -4.75 -5.43
CA ARG A 213 0.14 -4.62 -6.21
C ARG A 213 0.28 -4.74 -7.73
N SER A 214 1.40 -4.29 -8.32
CA SER A 214 1.62 -4.38 -9.78
C SER A 214 1.88 -5.80 -10.29
N ALA A 215 2.22 -6.74 -9.43
CA ALA A 215 2.39 -8.14 -9.82
C ALA A 215 1.05 -8.81 -10.20
N LEU A 216 -0.06 -8.26 -9.71
CA LEU A 216 -1.41 -8.76 -9.99
C LEU A 216 -1.79 -8.67 -11.48
N PHE A 217 -1.20 -7.73 -12.22
CA PHE A 217 -1.59 -7.43 -13.61
C PHE A 217 -0.59 -7.95 -14.65
N LEU A 218 0.24 -8.91 -14.27
CA LEU A 218 1.14 -9.60 -15.20
C LEU A 218 0.38 -10.61 -16.07
N PRO A 219 0.86 -10.91 -17.28
CA PRO A 219 0.18 -11.80 -18.22
C PRO A 219 0.37 -13.27 -17.82
N ILE A 220 -0.38 -13.70 -16.81
CA ILE A 220 -0.26 -15.03 -16.22
C ILE A 220 -1.41 -15.89 -16.74
N GLU A 221 -1.08 -16.91 -17.49
CA GLU A 221 -2.01 -17.94 -17.93
C GLU A 221 -2.15 -19.02 -16.86
N ASN A 222 -3.26 -19.73 -16.86
CA ASN A 222 -3.56 -20.84 -15.94
C ASN A 222 -3.35 -20.49 -14.45
N LEU A 223 -3.78 -19.28 -14.04
CA LEU A 223 -3.71 -18.83 -12.65
C LEU A 223 -4.66 -19.67 -11.77
N GLY A 224 -4.15 -20.24 -10.68
CA GLY A 224 -4.93 -21.07 -9.75
C GLY A 224 -5.07 -20.47 -8.35
N LEU A 225 -4.13 -19.59 -7.96
CA LEU A 225 -4.08 -19.06 -6.60
C LEU A 225 -3.55 -17.62 -6.57
N ILE A 226 -4.20 -16.78 -5.78
CA ILE A 226 -3.68 -15.48 -5.38
C ILE A 226 -3.60 -15.46 -3.85
N VAL A 227 -2.40 -15.26 -3.31
CA VAL A 227 -2.20 -15.01 -1.88
C VAL A 227 -1.95 -13.51 -1.69
N VAL A 228 -2.65 -12.89 -0.73
CA VAL A 228 -2.48 -11.49 -0.35
C VAL A 228 -2.02 -11.47 1.10
N ASP A 229 -0.73 -11.35 1.32
CA ASP A 229 -0.16 -11.27 2.67
C ASP A 229 -0.21 -9.84 3.19
N GLU A 230 -0.36 -9.70 4.52
CA GLU A 230 -0.61 -8.41 5.18
C GLU A 230 -1.76 -7.63 4.48
N GLU A 231 -2.90 -8.29 4.29
CA GLU A 231 -4.02 -7.80 3.47
C GLU A 231 -4.58 -6.44 3.90
N HIS A 232 -4.35 -6.08 5.16
CA HIS A 232 -4.74 -4.81 5.77
C HIS A 232 -3.85 -3.62 5.35
N ASP A 233 -2.71 -3.87 4.66
CA ASP A 233 -1.72 -2.84 4.38
C ASP A 233 -2.24 -1.79 3.39
N ASP A 234 -2.17 -0.51 3.78
CA ASP A 234 -2.60 0.63 2.96
C ASP A 234 -1.87 0.73 1.61
N SER A 235 -0.69 0.11 1.45
CA SER A 235 0.07 0.13 0.19
C SER A 235 -0.61 -0.62 -0.96
N TYR A 236 -1.61 -1.44 -0.66
CA TYR A 236 -2.44 -2.08 -1.68
C TYR A 236 -3.40 -1.11 -2.37
N LYS A 237 -3.70 0.04 -1.78
CA LYS A 237 -4.44 1.12 -2.43
C LYS A 237 -3.51 1.93 -3.34
N ALA A 238 -3.91 2.14 -4.59
CA ALA A 238 -3.17 2.99 -5.51
C ALA A 238 -3.36 4.48 -5.15
N GLY A 239 -2.25 5.20 -4.96
CA GLY A 239 -2.26 6.63 -4.64
C GLY A 239 -2.56 7.55 -5.83
N SER A 240 -2.47 7.04 -7.06
CA SER A 240 -2.77 7.74 -8.32
C SER A 240 -3.83 6.98 -9.12
N ARG A 241 -4.43 7.63 -10.11
CA ARG A 241 -5.41 7.02 -11.01
C ARG A 241 -4.79 5.89 -11.85
N PRO A 242 -5.58 4.80 -12.01
CA PRO A 242 -6.80 4.45 -11.31
C PRO A 242 -6.54 4.13 -9.84
N ARG A 243 -7.36 4.65 -8.91
CA ARG A 243 -7.20 4.49 -7.46
C ARG A 243 -7.73 3.15 -6.96
N TYR A 244 -7.33 2.06 -7.61
CA TYR A 244 -7.77 0.71 -7.25
C TYR A 244 -7.15 0.23 -5.94
N HIS A 245 -7.81 -0.76 -5.31
CA HIS A 245 -7.25 -1.52 -4.19
C HIS A 245 -6.88 -2.93 -4.67
N ALA A 246 -5.60 -3.31 -4.57
CA ALA A 246 -5.11 -4.56 -5.16
C ALA A 246 -5.73 -5.82 -4.51
N ARG A 247 -5.99 -5.81 -3.19
CA ARG A 247 -6.74 -6.89 -2.52
C ARG A 247 -8.13 -7.08 -3.16
N ASP A 248 -8.85 -5.99 -3.37
CA ASP A 248 -10.21 -6.05 -3.92
C ASP A 248 -10.19 -6.45 -5.40
N MET A 249 -9.15 -6.04 -6.14
CA MET A 249 -8.93 -6.53 -7.51
C MET A 249 -8.57 -8.02 -7.53
N ALA A 250 -7.78 -8.52 -6.59
CA ALA A 250 -7.49 -9.94 -6.45
C ALA A 250 -8.77 -10.75 -6.18
N LEU A 251 -9.65 -10.26 -5.31
CA LEU A 251 -10.96 -10.87 -5.04
C LEU A 251 -11.86 -10.87 -6.28
N LEU A 252 -11.88 -9.77 -7.04
CA LEU A 252 -12.62 -9.70 -8.31
C LEU A 252 -12.08 -10.70 -9.34
N MET A 253 -10.76 -10.78 -9.49
CA MET A 253 -10.12 -11.75 -10.41
C MET A 253 -10.44 -13.17 -9.97
N GLY A 254 -10.34 -13.46 -8.67
CA GLY A 254 -10.74 -14.74 -8.09
C GLY A 254 -12.15 -15.14 -8.46
N ALA A 255 -13.11 -14.23 -8.31
CA ALA A 255 -14.51 -14.48 -8.64
C ALA A 255 -14.76 -14.65 -10.15
N LYS A 256 -14.12 -13.82 -11.00
CA LYS A 256 -14.31 -13.87 -12.46
C LYS A 256 -13.64 -15.05 -13.15
N GLN A 257 -12.48 -15.48 -12.64
CA GLN A 257 -11.63 -16.50 -13.26
C GLN A 257 -11.64 -17.83 -12.49
N SER A 258 -12.47 -17.96 -11.45
CA SER A 258 -12.51 -19.13 -10.56
C SER A 258 -11.13 -19.44 -9.92
N VAL A 259 -10.37 -18.40 -9.61
CA VAL A 259 -9.07 -18.49 -8.96
C VAL A 259 -9.25 -18.40 -7.44
N LYS A 260 -8.57 -19.26 -6.70
CA LYS A 260 -8.58 -19.26 -5.25
C LYS A 260 -7.85 -18.02 -4.70
N VAL A 261 -8.43 -17.36 -3.68
CA VAL A 261 -7.81 -16.21 -3.02
C VAL A 261 -7.64 -16.50 -1.53
N VAL A 262 -6.41 -16.34 -1.04
CA VAL A 262 -6.07 -16.47 0.37
C VAL A 262 -5.56 -15.14 0.88
N LEU A 263 -6.27 -14.56 1.83
CA LEU A 263 -5.88 -13.35 2.55
C LEU A 263 -5.15 -13.76 3.83
N GLY A 264 -4.11 -13.05 4.19
CA GLY A 264 -3.38 -13.33 5.43
C GLY A 264 -2.98 -12.07 6.17
N SER A 265 -3.10 -12.11 7.49
CA SER A 265 -2.70 -11.02 8.36
C SER A 265 -2.54 -11.47 9.81
N ALA A 266 -1.70 -10.77 10.56
CA ALA A 266 -1.67 -10.84 12.02
C ALA A 266 -2.67 -9.88 12.67
N THR A 267 -3.04 -8.84 11.93
CA THR A 267 -4.00 -7.82 12.33
C THR A 267 -4.95 -7.56 11.15
N PRO A 268 -5.87 -8.50 10.85
CA PRO A 268 -6.73 -8.38 9.68
C PRO A 268 -7.57 -7.11 9.74
N SER A 269 -7.87 -6.57 8.55
CA SER A 269 -8.80 -5.45 8.45
C SER A 269 -10.20 -5.89 8.87
N LEU A 270 -10.95 -4.97 9.51
CA LEU A 270 -12.35 -5.25 9.88
C LEU A 270 -13.18 -5.71 8.69
N SER A 271 -12.95 -5.11 7.52
CA SER A 271 -13.70 -5.46 6.32
C SER A 271 -13.44 -6.90 5.84
N SER A 272 -12.22 -7.40 5.98
CA SER A 272 -11.91 -8.78 5.63
C SER A 272 -12.39 -9.76 6.70
N TYR A 273 -12.25 -9.41 7.97
CA TYR A 273 -12.70 -10.24 9.08
C TYR A 273 -14.21 -10.45 9.08
N GLU A 274 -15.02 -9.41 8.83
CA GLU A 274 -16.47 -9.51 8.75
C GLU A 274 -16.95 -10.27 7.51
N LYS A 275 -16.22 -10.13 6.38
CA LYS A 275 -16.74 -10.59 5.07
C LYS A 275 -16.37 -12.03 4.74
N PHE A 276 -15.25 -12.54 5.22
CA PHE A 276 -14.70 -13.82 4.79
C PHE A 276 -14.58 -14.84 5.92
N ASP A 277 -14.75 -16.10 5.56
CA ASP A 277 -14.48 -17.21 6.47
C ASP A 277 -13.03 -17.11 6.96
N THR A 278 -12.88 -17.05 8.27
CA THR A 278 -11.60 -16.82 8.95
C THR A 278 -11.13 -18.06 9.68
N PHE A 279 -9.88 -18.45 9.44
CA PHE A 279 -9.17 -19.43 10.26
C PHE A 279 -8.25 -18.71 11.25
N ARG A 280 -8.48 -18.91 12.56
CA ARG A 280 -7.65 -18.31 13.62
C ARG A 280 -6.47 -19.22 13.94
N LEU A 281 -5.28 -18.82 13.51
CA LEU A 281 -4.02 -19.51 13.78
C LEU A 281 -3.32 -18.85 14.98
N ARG A 282 -3.62 -19.33 16.19
CA ARG A 282 -3.08 -18.82 17.45
C ARG A 282 -1.72 -19.43 17.78
N GLY A 283 -0.86 -18.61 18.42
CA GLY A 283 0.47 -18.99 18.90
C GLY A 283 1.55 -18.79 17.85
N GLY A 284 2.73 -18.39 18.31
CA GLY A 284 3.94 -18.30 17.50
C GLY A 284 4.79 -19.57 17.64
N PHE A 285 5.80 -19.71 16.79
CA PHE A 285 6.80 -20.79 16.90
C PHE A 285 7.61 -20.68 18.22
N TYR A 286 7.66 -19.46 18.78
CA TYR A 286 8.37 -19.16 20.04
C TYR A 286 7.35 -18.87 21.16
N ASN A 287 7.51 -19.53 22.29
CA ASN A 287 6.70 -19.36 23.52
C ASN A 287 7.34 -18.34 24.47
N SER A 288 7.59 -17.12 24.01
CA SER A 288 8.14 -16.04 24.83
C SER A 288 7.04 -15.10 25.34
N ALA A 289 7.15 -14.71 26.62
CA ALA A 289 6.24 -13.75 27.22
C ALA A 289 6.60 -12.31 26.76
N ARG A 290 5.57 -11.50 26.50
CA ARG A 290 5.72 -10.06 26.25
C ARG A 290 5.12 -9.29 27.39
N ARG A 291 5.94 -8.42 28.00
CA ARG A 291 5.47 -7.51 29.05
C ARG A 291 5.27 -6.11 28.47
N PHE A 292 4.04 -5.63 28.55
CA PHE A 292 3.70 -4.26 28.16
C PHE A 292 3.87 -3.30 29.32
N VAL A 293 4.55 -2.19 29.07
CA VAL A 293 4.78 -1.11 30.03
C VAL A 293 4.26 0.18 29.40
N PHE A 294 3.30 0.83 30.06
CA PHE A 294 2.74 2.09 29.59
C PHE A 294 3.40 3.27 30.29
N GLN A 295 3.73 4.29 29.53
CA GLN A 295 4.21 5.57 30.01
C GLN A 295 3.35 6.69 29.43
N ASN A 296 3.22 7.79 30.18
CA ASN A 296 2.52 8.97 29.65
C ASN A 296 3.23 9.52 28.42
N SER A 297 2.44 10.00 27.45
CA SER A 297 2.98 10.57 26.21
C SER A 297 3.71 11.87 26.51
N THR A 298 5.01 11.90 26.22
CA THR A 298 5.87 13.08 26.37
C THR A 298 6.54 13.50 25.07
N ASP A 299 6.35 12.70 23.99
CA ASP A 299 7.05 12.86 22.71
C ASP A 299 8.59 13.04 22.86
N SER A 300 9.17 12.41 23.89
CA SER A 300 10.60 12.47 24.22
C SER A 300 11.13 11.13 24.70
N ILE A 301 12.45 10.98 24.69
CA ILE A 301 13.12 9.87 25.37
C ILE A 301 13.15 10.20 26.86
N THR A 302 12.51 9.37 27.67
CA THR A 302 12.50 9.53 29.11
C THR A 302 13.68 8.79 29.76
N PRO A 303 14.10 9.16 31.00
CA PRO A 303 15.17 8.45 31.71
C PRO A 303 14.90 6.93 31.84
N GLU A 304 13.65 6.53 32.02
CA GLU A 304 13.26 5.10 32.14
C GLU A 304 13.42 4.37 30.80
N ILE A 305 13.19 5.03 29.65
CA ILE A 305 13.46 4.45 28.33
C ILE A 305 14.96 4.32 28.12
N GLU A 306 15.75 5.31 28.52
CA GLU A 306 17.22 5.24 28.45
C GLU A 306 17.75 4.07 29.27
N GLU A 307 17.33 3.96 30.54
CA GLU A 307 17.72 2.87 31.41
C GLU A 307 17.33 1.49 30.83
N ALA A 308 16.13 1.37 30.27
CA ALA A 308 15.68 0.14 29.64
C ALA A 308 16.55 -0.23 28.42
N ILE A 309 16.97 0.74 27.62
CA ILE A 309 17.86 0.52 26.47
C ILE A 309 19.27 0.16 26.94
N ASP A 310 19.82 0.87 27.95
CA ASP A 310 21.12 0.57 28.53
C ASP A 310 21.19 -0.88 29.04
N ASN A 311 20.18 -1.30 29.82
CA ASN A 311 20.08 -2.68 30.35
C ASN A 311 20.06 -3.75 29.25
N VAL A 312 19.39 -3.48 28.12
CA VAL A 312 19.34 -4.39 26.97
C VAL A 312 20.70 -4.49 26.30
N VAL A 313 21.40 -3.35 26.12
CA VAL A 313 22.72 -3.31 25.48
C VAL A 313 23.77 -4.00 26.38
N GLU A 314 23.75 -3.76 27.69
CA GLU A 314 24.61 -4.43 28.65
C GLU A 314 24.41 -5.96 28.65
N SER A 315 23.16 -6.40 28.43
CA SER A 315 22.81 -7.82 28.28
C SER A 315 23.18 -8.40 26.91
N LYS A 316 23.85 -7.62 26.03
CA LYS A 316 24.19 -7.98 24.63
C LYS A 316 22.97 -8.38 23.79
N LYS A 317 21.83 -7.79 24.09
CA LYS A 317 20.59 -7.90 23.31
C LYS A 317 20.37 -6.62 22.49
N GLN A 318 19.32 -6.63 21.68
CA GLN A 318 19.01 -5.52 20.77
C GLN A 318 17.68 -4.86 21.12
N ALA A 319 17.57 -3.57 20.80
CA ALA A 319 16.37 -2.79 21.00
C ALA A 319 15.86 -2.15 19.69
N LEU A 320 14.55 -1.92 19.63
CA LEU A 320 13.89 -1.13 18.60
C LEU A 320 13.24 0.12 19.20
N VAL A 321 13.39 1.27 18.53
CA VAL A 321 12.55 2.45 18.79
C VAL A 321 11.72 2.74 17.55
N PHE A 322 10.43 2.69 17.70
CA PHE A 322 9.45 2.87 16.64
C PHE A 322 8.73 4.21 16.77
N LEU A 323 8.68 4.95 15.65
CA LEU A 323 7.88 6.15 15.50
C LEU A 323 6.89 5.95 14.35
N PRO A 324 5.57 5.99 14.58
CA PRO A 324 4.55 5.66 13.57
C PRO A 324 4.50 6.66 12.41
N THR A 325 4.91 7.90 12.66
CA THR A 325 4.96 8.95 11.64
C THR A 325 6.37 9.13 11.13
N ARG A 326 6.50 9.33 9.81
CA ARG A 326 7.80 9.68 9.23
C ARG A 326 8.30 10.99 9.81
N ALA A 327 9.57 11.04 10.14
CA ALA A 327 10.28 12.26 10.53
C ALA A 327 10.18 13.40 9.49
N ASN A 328 9.73 13.11 8.29
CA ASN A 328 9.66 13.99 7.14
C ASN A 328 8.57 15.06 7.20
N PHE A 329 7.74 15.09 8.22
CA PHE A 329 6.80 16.20 8.47
C PHE A 329 7.29 17.15 9.56
N LYS A 330 8.59 17.32 9.68
CA LYS A 330 9.18 18.38 10.52
C LYS A 330 9.00 19.71 9.83
N TYR A 331 7.84 20.29 10.04
CA TYR A 331 7.65 21.67 9.64
C TYR A 331 8.60 22.56 10.42
N LEU A 332 9.29 23.42 9.70
CA LEU A 332 10.02 24.50 10.30
C LEU A 332 9.02 25.55 10.81
N TYR A 333 9.04 25.87 12.10
CA TYR A 333 8.16 26.87 12.69
C TYR A 333 8.98 27.85 13.55
N CYS A 334 8.46 29.05 13.67
CA CYS A 334 9.03 30.08 14.53
C CYS A 334 8.58 29.85 15.97
N ASP A 335 9.50 29.78 16.90
CA ASP A 335 9.20 29.58 18.32
C ASP A 335 8.50 30.81 18.94
N ASP A 336 8.82 32.03 18.45
CA ASP A 336 8.27 33.26 19.00
C ASP A 336 6.83 33.54 18.56
N CYS A 337 6.49 33.29 17.29
CA CYS A 337 5.17 33.66 16.77
C CYS A 337 4.33 32.46 16.28
N GLY A 338 4.83 31.22 16.39
CA GLY A 338 4.14 30.01 15.96
C GLY A 338 3.98 29.86 14.45
N HIS A 339 4.54 30.79 13.64
CA HIS A 339 4.39 30.74 12.18
C HIS A 339 5.12 29.53 11.59
N THR A 340 4.40 28.68 10.85
CA THR A 340 4.98 27.56 10.13
C THR A 340 5.47 28.02 8.75
N HIS A 341 6.74 27.73 8.44
CA HIS A 341 7.32 27.99 7.12
C HIS A 341 6.64 27.09 6.07
N SER A 342 5.84 27.70 5.20
CA SER A 342 4.95 26.98 4.27
C SER A 342 5.43 27.12 2.84
N CYS A 343 5.12 26.08 2.03
CA CYS A 343 5.43 26.06 0.61
C CYS A 343 4.69 27.17 -0.15
N VAL A 344 5.39 27.89 -1.01
CA VAL A 344 4.80 28.96 -1.83
C VAL A 344 3.74 28.48 -2.82
N PHE A 345 3.81 27.21 -3.23
CA PHE A 345 2.87 26.59 -4.20
C PHE A 345 1.79 25.73 -3.53
N CYS A 346 1.96 25.39 -2.24
CA CYS A 346 1.07 24.51 -1.49
C CYS A 346 0.73 25.14 -0.13
N SER A 347 -0.44 24.81 0.43
CA SER A 347 -0.83 25.24 1.78
C SER A 347 -0.33 24.27 2.85
N VAL A 348 0.92 23.85 2.78
CA VAL A 348 1.53 22.90 3.71
C VAL A 348 2.89 23.39 4.18
N GLY A 349 3.24 23.05 5.41
CA GLY A 349 4.57 23.31 5.93
C GLY A 349 5.66 22.60 5.12
N MET A 350 6.82 23.21 5.00
CA MET A 350 7.99 22.62 4.35
C MET A 350 8.83 21.83 5.34
N SER A 351 9.27 20.66 4.93
CA SER A 351 10.04 19.74 5.76
C SER A 351 11.53 20.03 5.67
N LEU A 352 12.22 20.08 6.81
CA LEU A 352 13.65 20.30 6.91
C LEU A 352 14.44 19.04 6.51
N HIS A 353 15.31 19.16 5.51
CA HIS A 353 16.27 18.16 5.08
C HIS A 353 17.69 18.59 5.47
N ARG A 354 18.16 18.16 6.63
CA ARG A 354 19.44 18.60 7.20
C ARG A 354 20.67 18.23 6.35
N HIS A 355 20.66 17.05 5.71
CA HIS A 355 21.78 16.61 4.86
C HIS A 355 22.03 17.52 3.64
N THR A 356 20.99 18.14 3.13
CA THR A 356 21.05 19.07 1.99
C THR A 356 20.93 20.53 2.41
N ASN A 357 20.82 20.80 3.71
CA ASN A 357 20.57 22.11 4.29
C ASN A 357 19.44 22.87 3.56
N SER A 358 18.33 22.19 3.36
CA SER A 358 17.19 22.70 2.60
C SER A 358 15.86 22.35 3.24
N VAL A 359 14.83 23.14 2.94
CA VAL A 359 13.45 22.79 3.22
C VAL A 359 12.74 22.36 1.93
N ARG A 360 11.94 21.28 2.00
CA ARG A 360 11.28 20.70 0.83
C ARG A 360 9.80 20.47 1.08
N CYS A 361 9.01 20.78 0.08
CA CYS A 361 7.59 20.40 0.03
C CYS A 361 7.45 18.97 -0.53
N HIS A 362 6.89 18.06 0.27
CA HIS A 362 6.69 16.66 -0.16
C HIS A 362 5.50 16.46 -1.11
N TYR A 363 4.68 17.48 -1.35
CA TYR A 363 3.54 17.42 -2.25
C TYR A 363 3.87 17.83 -3.69
N CYS A 364 4.62 18.94 -3.87
CA CYS A 364 5.00 19.41 -5.21
C CYS A 364 6.49 19.27 -5.51
N GLY A 365 7.31 18.88 -4.54
CA GLY A 365 8.74 18.72 -4.69
C GLY A 365 9.55 20.02 -4.63
N TYR A 366 8.90 21.19 -4.46
CA TYR A 366 9.59 22.47 -4.32
C TYR A 366 10.61 22.44 -3.18
N THR A 367 11.80 22.95 -3.43
CA THR A 367 12.92 22.94 -2.47
C THR A 367 13.59 24.30 -2.46
N GLU A 368 13.92 24.80 -1.27
CA GLU A 368 14.67 26.05 -1.07
C GLU A 368 15.65 25.90 0.09
N PRO A 369 16.66 26.78 0.23
CA PRO A 369 17.55 26.80 1.38
C PRO A 369 16.78 27.01 2.70
N VAL A 370 17.36 26.53 3.82
CA VAL A 370 16.75 26.77 5.14
C VAL A 370 16.74 28.29 5.40
N PRO A 371 15.58 28.90 5.70
CA PRO A 371 15.52 30.31 6.03
C PRO A 371 16.25 30.59 7.34
N HIS A 372 16.96 31.72 7.42
CA HIS A 372 17.66 32.15 8.62
C HIS A 372 16.74 32.88 9.60
N VAL A 373 15.65 33.46 9.10
CA VAL A 373 14.71 34.24 9.91
C VAL A 373 13.28 33.87 9.55
N CYS A 374 12.38 34.06 10.50
CA CYS A 374 10.95 33.89 10.30
C CYS A 374 10.41 34.93 9.31
N SER A 375 9.73 34.48 8.25
CA SER A 375 9.14 35.37 7.25
C SER A 375 8.00 36.25 7.79
N LYS A 376 7.45 35.95 8.98
CA LYS A 376 6.34 36.70 9.60
C LYS A 376 6.81 37.72 10.62
N CYS A 377 7.75 37.37 11.51
CA CYS A 377 8.14 38.24 12.63
C CYS A 377 9.64 38.60 12.65
N GLY A 378 10.46 38.05 11.73
CA GLY A 378 11.89 38.31 11.65
C GLY A 378 12.75 37.60 12.70
N SER A 379 12.17 36.78 13.56
CA SER A 379 12.91 36.02 14.59
C SER A 379 13.86 34.99 13.96
N GLU A 380 15.05 34.83 14.55
CA GLU A 380 16.02 33.80 14.18
C GLU A 380 15.74 32.44 14.86
N ILE A 381 14.79 32.39 15.81
CA ILE A 381 14.49 31.18 16.58
C ILE A 381 13.52 30.29 15.79
N LEU A 382 14.09 29.53 14.85
CA LEU A 382 13.33 28.57 14.04
C LEU A 382 13.56 27.16 14.60
N LYS A 383 12.47 26.48 14.96
CA LYS A 383 12.47 25.12 15.50
C LYS A 383 11.75 24.15 14.57
N THR A 384 12.01 22.86 14.75
CA THR A 384 11.27 21.80 14.05
C THR A 384 10.28 21.15 15.01
N SER A 385 9.06 20.93 14.55
CA SER A 385 8.01 20.25 15.35
C SER A 385 8.25 18.74 15.37
N ARG A 386 8.12 18.12 16.56
CA ARG A 386 8.07 16.69 16.87
C ARG A 386 9.39 15.90 16.80
N LEU A 387 9.48 14.90 17.68
CA LEU A 387 10.56 13.93 17.72
C LEU A 387 10.53 13.07 16.44
N GLY A 388 11.65 12.97 15.74
CA GLY A 388 11.78 12.16 14.55
C GLY A 388 12.89 11.11 14.68
N THR A 389 12.92 10.12 13.77
CA THR A 389 13.93 9.06 13.76
C THR A 389 15.37 9.60 13.79
N ALA A 390 15.68 10.62 13.00
CA ALA A 390 17.00 11.23 12.97
C ALA A 390 17.39 11.93 14.28
N GLU A 391 16.43 12.45 15.04
CA GLU A 391 16.69 13.11 16.33
C GLU A 391 16.93 12.08 17.42
N VAL A 392 16.14 11.02 17.45
CA VAL A 392 16.38 9.91 18.36
C VAL A 392 17.77 9.31 18.11
N VAL A 393 18.12 9.07 16.84
CA VAL A 393 19.46 8.57 16.49
C VAL A 393 20.56 9.54 16.92
N ARG A 394 20.36 10.85 16.70
CA ARG A 394 21.34 11.86 17.12
C ARG A 394 21.47 11.90 18.63
N TYR A 395 20.34 11.90 19.35
CA TYR A 395 20.32 11.87 20.81
C TYR A 395 21.20 10.76 21.36
N PHE A 396 21.00 9.50 20.92
CA PHE A 396 21.81 8.38 21.40
C PHE A 396 23.29 8.48 20.97
N LYS A 397 23.59 8.99 19.80
CA LYS A 397 24.99 9.20 19.35
C LYS A 397 25.74 10.24 20.18
N GLU A 398 25.05 11.28 20.61
CA GLU A 398 25.63 12.39 21.39
C GLU A 398 25.72 12.06 22.89
N GLN A 399 24.67 11.43 23.45
CA GLN A 399 24.55 11.19 24.89
C GLN A 399 25.03 9.80 25.32
N LYS A 400 25.05 8.81 24.43
CA LYS A 400 25.33 7.39 24.74
C LYS A 400 26.29 6.80 23.71
N GLN A 401 27.59 7.19 23.80
CA GLN A 401 28.61 6.75 22.84
C GLN A 401 28.88 5.23 22.83
N ASN A 402 28.47 4.52 23.87
CA ASN A 402 28.58 3.08 23.99
C ASN A 402 27.49 2.32 23.22
N ILE A 403 26.43 3.00 22.72
CA ILE A 403 25.32 2.37 21.99
C ILE A 403 25.50 2.56 20.49
N ARG A 404 25.59 1.47 19.74
CA ARG A 404 25.67 1.49 18.27
C ARG A 404 24.27 1.62 17.69
N VAL A 405 23.89 2.86 17.31
CA VAL A 405 22.54 3.17 16.82
C VAL A 405 22.52 3.37 15.31
N ALA A 406 21.47 2.84 14.67
CA ALA A 406 21.19 3.03 13.24
C ALA A 406 19.76 3.50 12.97
N GLN A 407 19.60 4.24 11.87
CA GLN A 407 18.30 4.74 11.38
C GLN A 407 17.75 3.81 10.29
N PHE A 408 16.47 3.45 10.42
CA PHE A 408 15.77 2.55 9.50
C PHE A 408 14.47 3.20 8.97
N ASP A 409 14.62 4.04 7.97
CA ASP A 409 13.50 4.68 7.28
C ASP A 409 13.76 4.82 5.77
N LYS A 410 12.77 5.31 5.03
CA LYS A 410 12.89 5.46 3.56
C LYS A 410 13.91 6.49 3.11
N ASP A 411 14.31 7.42 3.97
CA ASP A 411 15.25 8.48 3.62
C ASP A 411 16.69 7.96 3.67
N THR A 412 16.97 7.07 4.61
CA THR A 412 18.27 6.41 4.75
C THR A 412 18.38 5.17 3.86
N ILE A 413 17.31 4.41 3.71
CA ILE A 413 17.25 3.15 2.94
C ILE A 413 16.71 3.41 1.54
N THR A 414 17.52 4.02 0.70
CA THR A 414 17.15 4.40 -0.67
C THR A 414 17.30 3.25 -1.68
N THR A 415 18.13 2.24 -1.38
CA THR A 415 18.41 1.11 -2.28
C THR A 415 18.25 -0.24 -1.57
N GLN A 416 17.99 -1.31 -2.34
CA GLN A 416 17.91 -2.67 -1.81
C GLN A 416 19.24 -3.12 -1.19
N LYS A 417 20.38 -2.71 -1.76
CA LYS A 417 21.71 -3.02 -1.19
C LYS A 417 21.86 -2.46 0.21
N LYS A 418 21.48 -1.19 0.44
CA LYS A 418 21.51 -0.56 1.77
C LYS A 418 20.61 -1.29 2.77
N LEU A 419 19.41 -1.72 2.32
CA LEU A 419 18.49 -2.51 3.13
C LEU A 419 19.15 -3.82 3.60
N VAL A 420 19.67 -4.60 2.66
CA VAL A 420 20.35 -5.88 2.96
C VAL A 420 21.50 -5.66 3.92
N THR A 421 22.40 -4.71 3.61
CA THR A 421 23.56 -4.43 4.46
C THR A 421 23.16 -4.06 5.88
N LEU A 422 22.16 -3.18 6.06
CA LEU A 422 21.71 -2.78 7.39
C LEU A 422 21.12 -3.95 8.18
N LEU A 423 20.25 -4.75 7.54
CA LEU A 423 19.63 -5.90 8.19
C LEU A 423 20.68 -6.99 8.56
N ASP A 424 21.64 -7.26 7.67
CA ASP A 424 22.71 -8.20 7.94
C ASP A 424 23.61 -7.70 9.07
N THR A 425 23.95 -6.40 9.11
CA THR A 425 24.73 -5.78 10.19
C THR A 425 23.98 -5.84 11.52
N PHE A 426 22.67 -5.57 11.53
CA PHE A 426 21.84 -5.66 12.71
C PHE A 426 21.75 -7.13 13.21
N ASN A 427 21.45 -8.07 12.34
CA ASN A 427 21.33 -9.49 12.72
C ASN A 427 22.66 -10.13 13.18
N ARG A 428 23.82 -9.54 12.84
CA ARG A 428 25.13 -9.94 13.38
C ARG A 428 25.45 -9.30 14.74
N GLY A 429 24.52 -8.51 15.29
CA GLY A 429 24.74 -7.83 16.57
C GLY A 429 25.76 -6.68 16.53
N GLU A 430 26.02 -6.12 15.34
CA GLU A 430 26.91 -4.97 15.16
C GLU A 430 26.18 -3.62 15.38
N ILE A 431 24.86 -3.64 15.52
CA ILE A 431 24.00 -2.52 15.87
C ILE A 431 23.15 -2.95 17.08
N ASP A 432 23.13 -2.12 18.12
CA ASP A 432 22.41 -2.39 19.37
C ASP A 432 21.00 -1.82 19.34
N LEU A 433 20.83 -0.64 18.75
CA LEU A 433 19.57 0.09 18.70
C LEU A 433 19.19 0.43 17.26
N LEU A 434 18.02 -0.03 16.83
CA LEU A 434 17.46 0.32 15.53
C LEU A 434 16.27 1.26 15.70
N VAL A 435 16.38 2.47 15.16
CA VAL A 435 15.35 3.51 15.23
C VAL A 435 14.68 3.66 13.88
N GLY A 436 13.35 3.51 13.82
CA GLY A 436 12.71 3.59 12.51
C GLY A 436 11.20 3.81 12.54
N THR A 437 10.63 3.80 11.34
CA THR A 437 9.20 4.01 11.10
C THR A 437 8.51 2.71 10.70
N GLN A 438 7.38 2.78 10.01
CA GLN A 438 6.63 1.62 9.51
C GLN A 438 7.46 0.55 8.76
N MET A 439 8.69 0.84 8.35
CA MET A 439 9.59 -0.18 7.80
C MET A 439 9.96 -1.24 8.84
N LEU A 440 10.03 -0.87 10.14
CA LEU A 440 10.32 -1.80 11.23
C LEU A 440 9.20 -2.82 11.47
N SER A 441 7.94 -2.43 11.25
CA SER A 441 6.79 -3.30 11.48
C SER A 441 6.65 -4.40 10.43
N LYS A 442 7.33 -4.30 9.26
CA LYS A 442 7.04 -5.12 8.08
C LYS A 442 8.13 -6.15 7.79
N GLY A 443 7.74 -7.42 7.63
CA GLY A 443 8.41 -8.48 6.87
C GLY A 443 9.87 -8.83 7.15
N HIS A 444 10.50 -8.27 8.18
CA HIS A 444 11.91 -8.56 8.52
C HIS A 444 11.99 -9.52 9.71
N ASP A 445 12.91 -10.46 9.63
CA ASP A 445 13.23 -11.35 10.75
C ASP A 445 14.35 -10.74 11.57
N TYR A 446 14.02 -10.42 12.81
CA TYR A 446 14.96 -9.98 13.84
C TYR A 446 15.09 -11.08 14.87
N HIS A 447 16.32 -11.42 15.30
CA HIS A 447 16.55 -12.59 16.14
C HIS A 447 16.63 -12.28 17.64
N ASP A 448 17.28 -11.18 18.03
CA ASP A 448 17.68 -10.91 19.42
C ASP A 448 17.07 -9.66 20.04
N ILE A 449 15.86 -9.26 19.58
CA ILE A 449 15.19 -8.09 20.12
C ILE A 449 14.49 -8.44 21.44
N SER A 450 14.93 -7.83 22.53
CA SER A 450 14.32 -7.95 23.85
C SER A 450 13.55 -6.72 24.32
N LEU A 451 13.69 -5.58 23.59
CA LEU A 451 12.97 -4.35 23.90
C LEU A 451 12.44 -3.68 22.62
N SER A 452 11.17 -3.33 22.65
CA SER A 452 10.54 -2.42 21.67
C SER A 452 9.99 -1.20 22.36
N VAL A 453 10.36 -0.01 21.92
CA VAL A 453 9.84 1.27 22.42
C VAL A 453 8.99 1.91 21.33
N ILE A 454 7.75 2.27 21.65
CA ILE A 454 6.79 2.88 20.74
C ILE A 454 6.50 4.30 21.21
N LEU A 455 6.89 5.28 20.39
CA LEU A 455 6.74 6.71 20.67
C LEU A 455 5.71 7.33 19.72
N GLY A 456 4.92 8.28 20.21
CA GLY A 456 4.03 9.11 19.39
C GLY A 456 2.84 8.36 18.76
N ILE A 457 2.40 7.24 19.33
CA ILE A 457 1.25 6.47 18.82
C ILE A 457 -0.06 7.24 18.91
N ASP A 458 -0.19 8.15 19.86
CA ASP A 458 -1.36 9.02 20.01
C ASP A 458 -1.60 9.92 18.80
N ASN A 459 -0.56 10.22 18.03
CA ASN A 459 -0.71 10.94 16.77
C ASN A 459 -1.54 10.16 15.72
N ILE A 460 -1.53 8.84 15.79
CA ILE A 460 -2.39 8.00 14.94
C ILE A 460 -3.81 7.97 15.50
N LEU A 461 -3.97 7.82 16.82
CA LEU A 461 -5.28 7.84 17.47
C LEU A 461 -6.02 9.17 17.29
N GLY A 462 -5.29 10.28 17.27
CA GLY A 462 -5.84 11.63 17.07
C GLY A 462 -6.15 11.99 15.61
N MET A 463 -5.95 11.10 14.65
CA MET A 463 -6.30 11.36 13.24
C MET A 463 -7.82 11.40 13.05
N ALA A 464 -8.30 12.34 12.23
CA ALA A 464 -9.71 12.40 11.81
C ALA A 464 -10.03 11.29 10.77
N ASP A 465 -9.85 10.05 11.17
CA ASP A 465 -10.07 8.85 10.37
C ASP A 465 -10.76 7.78 11.23
N PHE A 466 -11.88 7.24 10.77
CA PHE A 466 -12.60 6.19 11.49
C PHE A 466 -11.75 4.93 11.76
N ARG A 467 -10.65 4.73 11.04
CA ARG A 467 -9.69 3.63 11.22
C ARG A 467 -8.54 3.98 12.17
N ALA A 468 -8.55 5.15 12.80
CA ALA A 468 -7.44 5.59 13.66
C ALA A 468 -7.12 4.56 14.76
N ARG A 469 -8.16 4.02 15.43
CA ARG A 469 -8.03 2.98 16.46
C ARG A 469 -7.48 1.67 15.89
N GLU A 470 -8.03 1.20 14.77
CA GLU A 470 -7.60 -0.01 14.05
C GLU A 470 -6.12 0.10 13.63
N ARG A 471 -5.73 1.23 13.04
CA ARG A 471 -4.35 1.50 12.62
C ARG A 471 -3.37 1.56 13.79
N ALA A 472 -3.73 2.27 14.86
CA ALA A 472 -2.87 2.40 16.04
C ALA A 472 -2.62 1.04 16.69
N LEU A 473 -3.69 0.29 16.97
CA LEU A 473 -3.57 -1.03 17.59
C LEU A 473 -2.82 -2.02 16.69
N SER A 474 -3.13 -2.06 15.38
CA SER A 474 -2.43 -2.91 14.41
C SER A 474 -0.92 -2.64 14.40
N LEU A 475 -0.50 -1.37 14.41
CA LEU A 475 0.92 -0.99 14.45
C LEU A 475 1.58 -1.46 15.75
N VAL A 476 0.94 -1.27 16.90
CA VAL A 476 1.49 -1.71 18.19
C VAL A 476 1.64 -3.22 18.23
N VAL A 477 0.62 -3.98 17.82
CA VAL A 477 0.66 -5.46 17.75
C VAL A 477 1.76 -5.94 16.80
N GLN A 478 1.94 -5.31 15.64
CA GLN A 478 2.98 -5.67 14.69
C GLN A 478 4.39 -5.41 15.22
N ILE A 479 4.63 -4.27 15.88
CA ILE A 479 5.94 -3.95 16.48
C ILE A 479 6.22 -4.84 17.68
N ALA A 480 5.25 -5.03 18.56
CA ALA A 480 5.37 -5.98 19.67
C ALA A 480 5.68 -7.41 19.18
N GLY A 481 5.12 -7.79 18.02
CA GLY A 481 5.41 -9.06 17.36
C GLY A 481 6.82 -9.21 16.81
N ARG A 482 7.64 -8.15 16.79
CA ARG A 482 9.06 -8.21 16.36
C ARG A 482 10.00 -8.54 17.51
N SER A 483 9.62 -8.24 18.75
CA SER A 483 10.35 -8.63 19.95
C SER A 483 9.88 -9.98 20.50
N GLY A 484 10.71 -10.65 21.30
CA GLY A 484 10.37 -11.91 21.98
C GLY A 484 10.39 -13.13 21.06
N ARG A 485 11.28 -13.19 20.07
CA ARG A 485 11.43 -14.40 19.23
C ARG A 485 12.37 -15.45 19.83
N SER A 486 13.33 -15.06 20.66
CA SER A 486 14.24 -15.97 21.36
C SER A 486 13.96 -16.06 22.86
N ASP A 487 13.64 -14.92 23.48
CA ASP A 487 13.47 -14.77 24.93
C ASP A 487 12.29 -13.84 25.25
N ASP A 488 11.94 -13.72 26.53
CA ASP A 488 10.98 -12.76 27.03
C ASP A 488 11.38 -11.33 26.64
N SER A 489 10.40 -10.50 26.34
CA SER A 489 10.63 -9.15 25.87
C SER A 489 9.74 -8.11 26.53
N ASN A 490 10.27 -6.88 26.61
CA ASN A 490 9.52 -5.72 27.08
C ASN A 490 9.07 -4.86 25.89
N VAL A 491 7.86 -4.33 25.99
CA VAL A 491 7.32 -3.37 25.02
C VAL A 491 6.89 -2.13 25.80
N ILE A 492 7.62 -1.03 25.64
CA ILE A 492 7.29 0.26 26.25
C ILE A 492 6.45 1.08 25.25
N ILE A 493 5.28 1.52 25.68
CA ILE A 493 4.35 2.30 24.86
C ILE A 493 4.12 3.65 25.54
N GLN A 494 4.57 4.75 24.89
CA GLN A 494 4.21 6.10 25.32
C GLN A 494 2.85 6.49 24.75
N THR A 495 1.87 6.60 25.62
CA THR A 495 0.49 6.94 25.24
C THR A 495 -0.29 7.54 26.41
N SER A 496 -1.20 8.46 26.11
CA SER A 496 -2.22 8.95 27.03
C SER A 496 -3.48 8.04 27.05
N ASN A 497 -3.50 6.99 26.21
CA ASN A 497 -4.63 6.09 26.03
C ASN A 497 -4.28 4.63 26.44
N SER A 498 -3.58 4.48 27.58
CA SER A 498 -3.11 3.18 28.06
C SER A 498 -4.23 2.16 28.23
N GLU A 499 -5.40 2.58 28.73
CA GLU A 499 -6.57 1.71 28.91
C GLU A 499 -7.04 1.08 27.60
N PHE A 500 -7.06 1.86 26.51
CA PHE A 500 -7.40 1.35 25.18
C PHE A 500 -6.46 0.24 24.74
N PHE A 501 -5.14 0.45 24.84
CA PHE A 501 -4.17 -0.57 24.43
C PHE A 501 -4.21 -1.77 25.35
N ALA A 502 -4.28 -1.58 26.67
CA ALA A 502 -4.34 -2.68 27.65
C ALA A 502 -5.55 -3.59 27.42
N ALA A 503 -6.69 -3.04 26.97
CA ALA A 503 -7.90 -3.82 26.71
C ALA A 503 -7.75 -4.81 25.54
N TYR A 504 -6.88 -4.53 24.54
CA TYR A 504 -6.91 -5.26 23.25
C TYR A 504 -5.57 -5.85 22.82
N LEU A 505 -4.46 -5.57 23.50
CA LEU A 505 -3.13 -6.07 23.09
C LEU A 505 -3.00 -7.58 23.18
N ASP A 506 -3.66 -8.20 24.17
CA ASP A 506 -3.63 -9.65 24.36
C ASP A 506 -4.60 -10.39 23.42
N ASP A 507 -5.67 -9.74 22.99
CA ASP A 507 -6.64 -10.32 22.05
C ASP A 507 -7.14 -9.29 21.02
N TYR A 508 -6.43 -9.22 19.89
CA TYR A 508 -6.85 -8.36 18.75
C TYR A 508 -8.23 -8.75 18.21
N GLU A 509 -8.68 -9.99 18.38
CA GLU A 509 -10.01 -10.44 17.92
C GLU A 509 -11.12 -9.79 18.76
N LEU A 510 -10.89 -9.54 20.04
CA LEU A 510 -11.82 -8.77 20.88
C LEU A 510 -12.01 -7.36 20.34
N PHE A 511 -10.90 -6.68 19.97
CA PHE A 511 -10.98 -5.37 19.32
C PHE A 511 -11.81 -5.40 18.03
N LEU A 512 -11.61 -6.41 17.18
CA LEU A 512 -12.36 -6.52 15.93
C LEU A 512 -13.86 -6.61 16.20
N LYS A 513 -14.29 -7.37 17.19
CA LYS A 513 -15.71 -7.53 17.55
C LYS A 513 -16.30 -6.23 18.08
N ASP A 514 -15.63 -5.56 18.99
CA ASP A 514 -16.08 -4.30 19.58
C ASP A 514 -16.11 -3.17 18.53
N GLU A 515 -15.10 -3.11 17.68
CA GLU A 515 -15.03 -2.09 16.62
C GLU A 515 -16.08 -2.31 15.52
N LEU A 516 -16.45 -3.56 15.21
CA LEU A 516 -17.56 -3.86 14.30
C LEU A 516 -18.89 -3.29 14.83
N GLU A 517 -19.18 -3.46 16.12
CA GLU A 517 -20.38 -2.88 16.72
C GLU A 517 -20.37 -1.35 16.64
N PHE A 518 -19.22 -0.72 16.93
CA PHE A 518 -19.06 0.74 16.81
C PHE A 518 -19.31 1.25 15.39
N ARG A 519 -18.91 0.48 14.35
CA ARG A 519 -19.02 0.92 12.94
C ARG A 519 -20.38 0.65 12.29
N LYS A 520 -21.26 -0.07 12.93
CA LYS A 520 -22.50 -0.65 12.34
C LYS A 520 -23.35 0.37 11.59
N GLU A 521 -23.54 1.57 12.16
CA GLU A 521 -24.42 2.57 11.60
C GLU A 521 -23.76 3.56 10.64
N LEU A 522 -22.44 3.77 10.76
CA LEU A 522 -21.79 4.93 10.17
C LEU A 522 -20.62 4.60 9.23
N TYR A 523 -19.94 3.45 9.42
CA TYR A 523 -18.64 3.22 8.80
C TYR A 523 -18.53 1.87 8.08
N PRO A 524 -17.53 1.67 7.20
CA PRO A 524 -17.20 0.36 6.67
C PRO A 524 -16.90 -0.67 7.76
N PRO A 525 -17.31 -1.92 7.60
CA PRO A 525 -17.76 -2.57 6.35
C PRO A 525 -19.23 -2.38 5.98
N TYR A 526 -20.05 -1.77 6.84
CA TYR A 526 -21.51 -1.66 6.68
C TYR A 526 -21.95 -0.48 5.81
N LYS A 527 -21.12 0.56 5.72
CA LYS A 527 -21.33 1.70 4.83
C LYS A 527 -20.20 1.80 3.80
N HIS A 528 -20.46 2.49 2.72
CA HIS A 528 -19.52 2.71 1.64
C HIS A 528 -19.23 4.19 1.51
N PHE A 529 -17.96 4.53 1.31
CA PHE A 529 -17.52 5.91 1.19
C PHE A 529 -16.96 6.19 -0.21
N ALA A 530 -17.15 7.42 -0.67
CA ALA A 530 -16.43 7.98 -1.79
C ALA A 530 -15.98 9.40 -1.44
N ARG A 531 -14.73 9.72 -1.73
CA ARG A 531 -14.21 11.08 -1.68
C ARG A 531 -14.07 11.58 -3.12
N ILE A 532 -14.60 12.77 -3.37
CA ILE A 532 -14.52 13.43 -4.66
C ILE A 532 -13.69 14.68 -4.47
N LEU A 533 -12.63 14.83 -5.25
CA LEU A 533 -11.71 15.95 -5.21
C LEU A 533 -11.87 16.81 -6.45
N PHE A 534 -11.85 18.12 -6.25
CA PHE A 534 -11.89 19.12 -7.30
C PHE A 534 -10.65 19.97 -7.18
N ALA A 535 -9.86 20.08 -8.25
CA ALA A 535 -8.61 20.83 -8.20
C ALA A 535 -8.42 21.65 -9.48
N HIS A 536 -8.29 22.98 -9.34
CA HIS A 536 -8.05 23.88 -10.45
C HIS A 536 -7.20 25.08 -10.03
N ALA A 537 -6.46 25.69 -10.98
CA ALA A 537 -5.68 26.90 -10.73
C ALA A 537 -6.56 28.12 -10.39
N LYS A 538 -7.76 28.20 -10.98
CA LYS A 538 -8.77 29.21 -10.63
C LYS A 538 -9.67 28.63 -9.52
N VAL A 539 -9.72 29.31 -8.38
CA VAL A 539 -10.49 28.89 -7.20
C VAL A 539 -11.98 28.74 -7.52
N GLU A 540 -12.53 29.72 -8.25
CA GLU A 540 -13.95 29.78 -8.63
C GLU A 540 -14.35 28.58 -9.49
N SER A 541 -13.46 28.12 -10.39
CA SER A 541 -13.72 26.94 -11.23
C SER A 541 -13.81 25.66 -10.40
N ALA A 542 -12.90 25.45 -9.44
CA ALA A 542 -12.93 24.27 -8.59
C ALA A 542 -14.12 24.29 -7.63
N ARG A 543 -14.44 25.46 -7.07
CA ARG A 543 -15.58 25.65 -6.15
C ARG A 543 -16.90 25.46 -6.89
N GLY A 544 -17.08 26.14 -8.05
CA GLY A 544 -18.31 26.06 -8.83
C GLY A 544 -18.61 24.65 -9.33
N ASP A 545 -17.58 23.89 -9.75
CA ASP A 545 -17.73 22.50 -10.16
C ASP A 545 -18.15 21.59 -9.00
N MET A 546 -17.60 21.81 -7.79
CA MET A 546 -18.02 21.13 -6.56
C MET A 546 -19.48 21.48 -6.21
N GLU A 547 -19.86 22.76 -6.21
CA GLU A 547 -21.20 23.22 -5.86
C GLU A 547 -22.25 22.70 -6.84
N GLN A 548 -21.92 22.65 -8.14
CA GLN A 548 -22.79 22.05 -9.15
C GLN A 548 -23.04 20.57 -8.88
N MET A 549 -21.97 19.81 -8.55
CA MET A 549 -22.13 18.41 -8.21
C MET A 549 -22.97 18.22 -6.92
N LEU A 550 -22.77 19.05 -5.90
CA LEU A 550 -23.58 19.03 -4.68
C LEU A 550 -25.06 19.25 -4.95
N GLN A 551 -25.40 20.21 -5.79
CA GLN A 551 -26.80 20.48 -6.17
C GLN A 551 -27.41 19.25 -6.87
N ASN A 552 -26.66 18.61 -7.78
CA ASN A 552 -27.14 17.41 -8.48
C ASN A 552 -27.33 16.23 -7.51
N LEU A 553 -26.48 16.11 -6.48
CA LEU A 553 -26.56 15.05 -5.48
C LEU A 553 -27.79 15.12 -4.59
N ASN A 554 -28.42 16.30 -4.42
CA ASN A 554 -29.63 16.48 -3.59
C ASN A 554 -30.82 15.61 -4.05
N SER A 555 -30.82 15.14 -5.31
CA SER A 555 -31.86 14.22 -5.82
C SER A 555 -31.71 12.77 -5.33
N PHE A 556 -30.56 12.40 -4.76
CA PHE A 556 -30.22 11.02 -4.35
C PHE A 556 -30.37 10.82 -2.85
N LYS A 557 -31.59 10.52 -2.39
CA LYS A 557 -31.92 10.34 -0.95
C LYS A 557 -31.17 9.18 -0.26
N ASP A 558 -30.69 8.18 -1.01
CA ASP A 558 -29.95 7.02 -0.50
C ASP A 558 -28.45 7.30 -0.31
N VAL A 559 -27.98 8.49 -0.67
CA VAL A 559 -26.59 8.92 -0.57
C VAL A 559 -26.50 10.17 0.29
N GLU A 560 -25.73 10.07 1.34
CA GLU A 560 -25.50 11.15 2.29
C GLU A 560 -24.23 11.94 1.93
N VAL A 561 -24.31 13.25 1.94
CA VAL A 561 -23.15 14.14 1.93
C VAL A 561 -22.66 14.31 3.36
N VAL A 562 -21.60 13.60 3.73
CA VAL A 562 -21.00 13.64 5.09
C VAL A 562 -20.27 14.98 5.31
N GLY A 563 -19.67 15.52 4.25
CA GLY A 563 -18.98 16.80 4.30
C GLY A 563 -18.62 17.28 2.91
N ALA A 564 -18.55 18.60 2.75
CA ALA A 564 -18.11 19.25 1.53
C ALA A 564 -17.49 20.61 1.85
N GLY A 565 -16.50 21.03 1.06
CA GLY A 565 -15.84 22.33 1.26
C GLY A 565 -14.40 22.31 0.80
N VAL A 566 -13.59 23.18 1.42
CA VAL A 566 -12.15 23.27 1.15
C VAL A 566 -11.48 22.00 1.66
N ALA A 567 -10.59 21.40 0.84
CA ALA A 567 -9.84 20.22 1.25
C ALA A 567 -8.86 20.57 2.40
N ALA A 568 -8.55 19.60 3.27
CA ALA A 568 -7.62 19.79 4.40
C ALA A 568 -6.26 20.36 3.96
N ILE A 569 -5.78 20.00 2.76
CA ILE A 569 -4.70 20.72 2.09
C ILE A 569 -5.35 21.54 0.99
N GLU A 570 -5.56 22.81 1.29
CA GLU A 570 -6.30 23.73 0.43
C GLU A 570 -5.66 23.91 -0.94
N ARG A 571 -4.32 23.90 -1.03
CA ARG A 571 -3.59 24.14 -2.27
C ARG A 571 -2.43 23.16 -2.45
N ILE A 572 -2.32 22.56 -3.64
CA ILE A 572 -1.18 21.75 -4.05
C ILE A 572 -0.77 22.15 -5.47
N ALA A 573 0.52 22.44 -5.68
CA ALA A 573 1.09 22.80 -6.97
C ALA A 573 0.27 23.92 -7.68
N ASN A 574 -0.05 25.00 -6.95
CA ASN A 574 -0.86 26.14 -7.39
C ASN A 574 -2.31 25.83 -7.79
N LYS A 575 -2.84 24.66 -7.43
CA LYS A 575 -4.25 24.32 -7.63
C LYS A 575 -4.99 24.39 -6.30
N SER A 576 -6.02 25.19 -6.22
CA SER A 576 -6.96 25.19 -5.09
C SER A 576 -7.81 23.93 -5.13
N ARG A 577 -8.08 23.36 -3.96
CA ARG A 577 -8.69 22.04 -3.80
C ARG A 577 -9.93 22.09 -2.94
N PHE A 578 -10.99 21.47 -3.44
CA PHE A 578 -12.24 21.25 -2.73
C PHE A 578 -12.57 19.77 -2.71
N TYR A 579 -13.46 19.37 -1.79
CA TYR A 579 -13.86 17.97 -1.68
C TYR A 579 -15.36 17.84 -1.40
N ILE A 580 -15.88 16.66 -1.75
CA ILE A 580 -17.16 16.13 -1.26
C ILE A 580 -16.86 14.73 -0.70
N LEU A 581 -17.35 14.45 0.50
CA LEU A 581 -17.32 13.13 1.10
C LEU A 581 -18.74 12.56 1.13
N LEU A 582 -18.92 11.43 0.45
CA LEU A 582 -20.19 10.73 0.32
C LEU A 582 -20.18 9.44 1.13
N ARG A 583 -21.35 9.09 1.66
CA ARG A 583 -21.63 7.83 2.35
C ARG A 583 -22.95 7.24 1.86
N ALA A 584 -23.00 5.90 1.71
CA ALA A 584 -24.23 5.19 1.38
C ALA A 584 -24.28 3.80 2.02
N GLY A 585 -25.48 3.30 2.29
CA GLY A 585 -25.70 1.94 2.80
C GLY A 585 -25.49 0.87 1.72
N LYS A 586 -25.66 1.23 0.44
CA LYS A 586 -25.46 0.31 -0.69
C LYS A 586 -24.46 0.89 -1.69
N ARG A 587 -23.43 0.12 -2.03
CA ARG A 587 -22.38 0.51 -2.99
C ARG A 587 -22.94 0.89 -4.37
N THR A 588 -23.92 0.13 -4.86
CA THR A 588 -24.57 0.41 -6.14
C THR A 588 -25.24 1.79 -6.19
N LYS A 589 -25.86 2.21 -5.08
CA LYS A 589 -26.48 3.54 -4.97
C LYS A 589 -25.43 4.64 -4.99
N LEU A 590 -24.32 4.45 -4.27
CA LEU A 590 -23.18 5.39 -4.27
C LEU A 590 -22.60 5.56 -5.68
N LEU A 591 -22.29 4.46 -6.36
CA LEU A 591 -21.74 4.50 -7.71
C LEU A 591 -22.70 5.13 -8.72
N SER A 592 -24.00 4.78 -8.65
CA SER A 592 -25.03 5.37 -9.54
C SER A 592 -25.15 6.88 -9.33
N ALA A 593 -25.20 7.34 -8.09
CA ALA A 593 -25.28 8.78 -7.79
C ALA A 593 -24.05 9.54 -8.34
N ILE A 594 -22.84 9.02 -8.10
CA ILE A 594 -21.61 9.62 -8.61
C ILE A 594 -21.61 9.65 -10.14
N SER A 595 -21.95 8.53 -10.78
CA SER A 595 -21.99 8.43 -12.25
C SER A 595 -22.94 9.45 -12.89
N SER A 596 -24.10 9.67 -12.26
CA SER A 596 -25.12 10.59 -12.77
C SER A 596 -24.84 12.08 -12.49
N THR A 597 -24.01 12.37 -11.48
CA THR A 597 -23.78 13.75 -11.01
C THR A 597 -22.37 14.26 -11.25
N LYS A 598 -21.44 13.39 -11.64
CA LYS A 598 -20.03 13.70 -11.84
C LYS A 598 -19.84 14.86 -12.81
N THR A 599 -19.08 15.86 -12.37
CA THR A 599 -18.72 17.05 -13.14
C THR A 599 -17.32 16.93 -13.75
N ALA A 600 -16.89 17.93 -14.53
CA ALA A 600 -15.67 17.86 -15.34
C ALA A 600 -14.38 17.74 -14.51
N LEU A 601 -14.30 18.44 -13.36
CA LEU A 601 -13.11 18.42 -12.49
C LEU A 601 -13.17 17.34 -11.40
N ALA A 602 -14.27 16.60 -11.30
CA ALA A 602 -14.49 15.61 -10.24
C ALA A 602 -13.53 14.41 -10.39
N GLU A 603 -12.58 14.28 -9.50
CA GLU A 603 -11.72 13.11 -9.34
C GLU A 603 -12.25 12.23 -8.21
N VAL A 604 -12.72 11.04 -8.56
CA VAL A 604 -13.40 10.12 -7.63
C VAL A 604 -12.40 9.16 -7.01
N ASP A 605 -12.49 8.99 -5.69
CA ASP A 605 -11.77 7.99 -4.91
C ASP A 605 -12.79 7.13 -4.13
N ILE A 606 -13.02 5.91 -4.59
CA ILE A 606 -13.90 4.93 -3.95
C ILE A 606 -13.15 4.22 -2.84
N ASP A 607 -13.80 4.03 -1.71
CA ASP A 607 -13.21 3.44 -0.49
C ASP A 607 -11.86 4.12 -0.15
N PRO A 608 -11.87 5.45 0.13
CA PRO A 608 -10.65 6.21 0.38
C PRO A 608 -9.96 5.70 1.65
N ILE A 609 -8.63 5.64 1.60
CA ILE A 609 -7.78 5.31 2.77
C ILE A 609 -7.23 6.56 3.46
N ASP A 610 -7.51 7.73 2.93
CA ASP A 610 -7.07 9.02 3.44
C ASP A 610 -8.23 10.01 3.29
N PHE A 611 -8.58 10.67 4.39
CA PHE A 611 -9.70 11.62 4.47
C PHE A 611 -9.23 13.09 4.55
N VAL A 612 -7.90 13.31 4.51
CA VAL A 612 -7.26 14.64 4.59
C VAL A 612 -6.92 15.20 3.21
#